data_a4430a7434aa278b23388f52333fb782
#
_entry.id   a4430a7434aa278b23388f52333fb782
#
_cell.length_a   1.000
_cell.length_b   1.000
_cell.length_c   1.000
_cell.angle_alpha   90.00
_cell.angle_beta   90.00
_cell.angle_gamma   90.00
#
_symmetry.space_group_name_H-M   'P 1'
#
loop_
_entity.id
_entity.type
_entity.pdbx_description
1 polymer ?
#
loop_
_entity_poly.entity_id
_entity_poly.type
_entity_poly.pdbx_seq_one_letter_code
_entity_poly.pdbx_strand_id
1 'polypeptide(L)'
;MSNFWGAVHYTFSCFGQASWTGMNAFTGVRLEGGPIYDGQAGDWNPDVWTEFTKEFNSGDYTQGNVFCGAWGYPGVWVALDDFRLVPTGTTQTSTKLDACLATGTVSNASFTDISFAGKAVIWAGPNNTVSMALADVSAGGKHYANAFALSNDMNPDDGFYIAQVSPGSDGIVPILEPSGDGETACVPTAGVTVNGKQYIHYYSFKSLDPEDSDAWTANFSGLLSSADGGKSWTREIRGRWSGAGHFVQAAFYLSDRYLYMFGSDAGRSTPKIYVARIKSDGDIATAANWTYWDGTDWVAGDPESAAAITYGNASEMCVTYNAAHKRYIMVYRSGTTGGLVYRDAGSPEGDWSGEKLLALDNANQGGWFSPSVYPYSSGDNMYFIVSQL
;
A
#
# COMPACT_ATOMS: atom_id res chain seq x y z
N MET A 1 9.00 19.09 1.62
CA MET A 1 9.98 19.72 2.53
C MET A 1 10.55 18.65 3.43
N SER A 2 11.85 18.50 3.47
CA SER A 2 12.51 17.54 4.37
C SER A 2 12.85 18.23 5.67
N ASN A 3 12.53 17.62 6.82
CA ASN A 3 12.89 18.14 8.12
C ASN A 3 14.24 17.58 8.56
N PHE A 4 15.16 18.43 9.01
CA PHE A 4 16.45 18.04 9.54
C PHE A 4 16.35 17.90 11.07
N TRP A 5 16.69 16.72 11.60
CA TRP A 5 16.57 16.43 13.03
C TRP A 5 17.93 16.17 13.66
N GLY A 6 18.45 17.14 14.39
CA GLY A 6 19.53 16.96 15.34
C GLY A 6 20.92 16.58 14.79
N ALA A 7 21.07 16.34 13.50
CA ALA A 7 22.35 16.12 12.85
C ALA A 7 22.75 17.36 12.05
N VAL A 8 24.02 17.71 12.10
CA VAL A 8 24.57 18.88 11.41
C VAL A 8 25.07 18.52 10.01
N HIS A 9 25.50 17.28 9.80
CA HIS A 9 26.01 16.80 8.53
C HIS A 9 25.08 15.75 7.93
N TYR A 10 24.76 15.90 6.64
CA TYR A 10 23.90 15.02 5.87
C TYR A 10 24.55 14.63 4.55
N THR A 11 24.25 13.42 4.11
CA THR A 11 24.52 12.96 2.75
C THR A 11 23.20 12.90 1.99
N PHE A 12 23.10 13.64 0.89
CA PHE A 12 22.04 13.53 -0.09
C PHE A 12 22.54 12.68 -1.25
N SER A 13 21.77 11.68 -1.67
CA SER A 13 22.00 10.92 -2.89
C SER A 13 20.72 10.66 -3.66
N CYS A 14 20.84 10.45 -4.96
CA CYS A 14 19.78 10.01 -5.84
C CYS A 14 20.38 9.35 -7.07
N PHE A 15 19.57 8.57 -7.79
CA PHE A 15 19.89 8.14 -9.14
C PHE A 15 19.24 9.07 -10.14
N GLY A 16 19.90 9.34 -11.26
CA GLY A 16 19.39 10.22 -12.30
C GLY A 16 19.69 9.75 -13.71
N GLN A 17 18.80 10.13 -14.61
CA GLN A 17 18.96 10.03 -16.05
C GLN A 17 18.64 11.38 -16.70
N ALA A 18 19.20 11.64 -17.86
CA ALA A 18 18.89 12.83 -18.65
C ALA A 18 18.73 12.47 -20.14
N SER A 19 17.92 13.24 -20.83
CA SER A 19 17.58 12.97 -22.23
C SER A 19 18.75 13.00 -23.21
N TRP A 20 19.89 13.49 -22.78
CA TRP A 20 21.07 13.65 -23.62
C TRP A 20 22.36 13.65 -22.80
N THR A 21 23.35 12.90 -23.24
CA THR A 21 24.69 12.85 -22.65
C THR A 21 25.40 14.19 -22.76
N GLY A 22 25.99 14.67 -21.67
CA GLY A 22 26.66 15.98 -21.63
C GLY A 22 25.74 17.17 -21.41
N MET A 23 24.49 16.92 -21.04
CA MET A 23 23.58 17.96 -20.57
C MET A 23 24.07 18.52 -19.23
N ASN A 24 23.88 19.82 -19.04
CA ASN A 24 24.06 20.46 -17.74
C ASN A 24 22.86 20.11 -16.83
N ALA A 25 22.72 18.85 -16.47
CA ALA A 25 21.80 18.40 -15.46
C ALA A 25 22.39 18.72 -14.09
N PHE A 26 21.55 19.10 -13.14
CA PHE A 26 21.95 19.40 -11.78
C PHE A 26 20.89 18.93 -10.79
N THR A 27 21.35 18.54 -9.61
CA THR A 27 20.48 18.19 -8.50
C THR A 27 21.13 18.60 -7.17
N GLY A 28 20.35 18.69 -6.13
CA GLY A 28 20.89 19.06 -4.82
C GLY A 28 19.82 19.38 -3.79
N VAL A 29 20.26 19.97 -2.70
CA VAL A 29 19.43 20.39 -1.57
C VAL A 29 19.53 21.89 -1.39
N ARG A 30 18.40 22.57 -1.28
CA ARG A 30 18.32 23.99 -0.89
C ARG A 30 17.74 24.06 0.51
N LEU A 31 18.49 24.62 1.45
CA LEU A 31 17.98 24.92 2.79
C LEU A 31 17.03 26.11 2.74
N GLU A 32 15.93 26.05 3.47
CA GLU A 32 14.94 27.12 3.47
C GLU A 32 15.50 28.39 4.13
N GLY A 33 15.61 29.47 3.32
CA GLY A 33 16.26 30.72 3.74
C GLY A 33 17.79 30.64 3.85
N GLY A 34 18.42 29.55 3.36
CA GLY A 34 19.83 29.27 3.52
C GLY A 34 20.56 28.88 2.23
N PRO A 35 21.73 28.27 2.37
CA PRO A 35 22.58 27.89 1.25
C PRO A 35 21.97 26.80 0.37
N ILE A 36 22.52 26.70 -0.85
CA ILE A 36 22.22 25.66 -1.82
C ILE A 36 23.44 24.75 -1.92
N TYR A 37 23.20 23.46 -1.81
CA TYR A 37 24.19 22.41 -1.98
C TYR A 37 23.82 21.58 -3.21
N ASP A 38 24.41 21.91 -4.33
CA ASP A 38 24.15 21.26 -5.61
C ASP A 38 25.44 20.73 -6.27
N GLY A 39 25.26 20.02 -7.35
CA GLY A 39 26.32 19.60 -8.21
C GLY A 39 25.78 19.32 -9.63
N GLN A 40 26.69 19.38 -10.58
CA GLN A 40 26.41 18.98 -11.94
C GLN A 40 26.43 17.44 -12.05
N ALA A 41 25.44 16.90 -12.72
CA ALA A 41 25.32 15.48 -13.02
C ALA A 41 25.73 15.25 -14.50
N GLY A 42 26.97 15.56 -14.82
CA GLY A 42 27.48 15.58 -16.20
C GLY A 42 27.51 14.23 -16.92
N ASP A 43 27.45 13.13 -16.15
CA ASP A 43 27.50 11.77 -16.68
C ASP A 43 26.09 11.15 -16.89
N TRP A 44 25.04 11.88 -16.57
CA TRP A 44 23.69 11.38 -16.79
C TRP A 44 23.37 11.32 -18.28
N ASN A 45 22.76 10.22 -18.69
CA ASN A 45 22.37 9.93 -20.04
C ASN A 45 21.04 9.15 -20.06
N PRO A 46 20.36 9.01 -21.22
CA PRO A 46 19.04 8.36 -21.27
C PRO A 46 19.05 6.85 -21.07
N ASP A 47 20.21 6.20 -21.12
CA ASP A 47 20.31 4.75 -21.16
C ASP A 47 20.69 4.14 -19.80
N VAL A 48 21.26 4.95 -18.88
CA VAL A 48 21.83 4.45 -17.62
C VAL A 48 21.45 5.36 -16.45
N TRP A 49 20.90 4.77 -15.41
CA TRP A 49 20.72 5.44 -14.12
C TRP A 49 22.08 5.59 -13.40
N THR A 50 22.46 6.83 -13.15
CA THR A 50 23.75 7.16 -12.54
C THR A 50 23.55 7.80 -11.18
N GLU A 51 24.27 7.34 -10.16
CA GLU A 51 24.18 7.87 -8.81
C GLU A 51 24.83 9.25 -8.70
N PHE A 52 24.15 10.16 -8.02
CA PHE A 52 24.67 11.44 -7.56
C PHE A 52 24.69 11.46 -6.04
N THR A 53 25.78 11.92 -5.46
CA THR A 53 25.93 12.06 -4.01
C THR A 53 26.49 13.41 -3.65
N LYS A 54 25.91 14.05 -2.63
CA LYS A 54 26.36 15.33 -2.10
C LYS A 54 26.27 15.36 -0.57
N GLU A 55 27.39 15.64 0.07
CA GLU A 55 27.44 15.94 1.51
C GLU A 55 27.24 17.42 1.77
N PHE A 56 26.51 17.74 2.83
CA PHE A 56 26.28 19.12 3.24
C PHE A 56 26.08 19.24 4.75
N ASN A 57 26.20 20.46 5.24
CA ASN A 57 25.96 20.83 6.64
C ASN A 57 24.66 21.64 6.72
N SER A 58 23.67 21.16 7.47
CA SER A 58 22.40 21.87 7.64
C SER A 58 22.53 23.08 8.60
N GLY A 59 23.54 23.11 9.46
CA GLY A 59 23.65 24.14 10.48
C GLY A 59 22.39 24.23 11.34
N ASP A 60 21.90 25.44 11.52
CA ASP A 60 20.67 25.71 12.28
C ASP A 60 19.39 25.62 11.45
N TYR A 61 19.50 25.25 10.17
CA TYR A 61 18.34 25.09 9.29
C TYR A 61 17.62 23.77 9.54
N THR A 62 16.31 23.84 9.70
CA THR A 62 15.45 22.67 10.02
C THR A 62 14.67 22.15 8.82
N GLN A 63 14.66 22.90 7.71
CA GLN A 63 13.92 22.53 6.50
C GLN A 63 14.74 22.79 5.24
N GLY A 64 14.47 22.01 4.21
CA GLY A 64 15.09 22.16 2.90
C GLY A 64 14.29 21.46 1.80
N ASN A 65 14.58 21.84 0.57
CA ASN A 65 13.97 21.25 -0.62
C ASN A 65 15.03 20.53 -1.45
N VAL A 66 14.76 19.34 -1.88
CA VAL A 66 15.49 18.65 -2.95
C VAL A 66 15.02 19.26 -4.28
N PHE A 67 15.92 19.52 -5.18
CA PHE A 67 15.61 20.06 -6.47
C PHE A 67 16.46 19.41 -7.55
N CYS A 68 15.95 19.42 -8.77
CA CYS A 68 16.69 19.07 -9.96
C CYS A 68 16.33 20.01 -11.11
N GLY A 69 17.16 20.01 -12.12
CA GLY A 69 16.91 20.77 -13.33
C GLY A 69 17.94 20.50 -14.41
N ALA A 70 17.71 21.10 -15.55
CA ALA A 70 18.65 21.06 -16.66
C ALA A 70 18.68 22.42 -17.35
N TRP A 71 19.86 22.81 -17.78
CA TRP A 71 20.04 23.93 -18.70
C TRP A 71 20.08 23.35 -20.10
N GLY A 72 19.11 23.69 -20.93
CA GLY A 72 19.08 23.13 -22.28
C GLY A 72 17.98 23.69 -23.17
N TYR A 73 17.78 23.04 -24.29
CA TYR A 73 16.79 23.39 -25.27
C TYR A 73 15.39 22.82 -24.93
N PRO A 74 14.31 23.33 -25.55
CA PRO A 74 12.99 22.76 -25.40
C PRO A 74 12.96 21.26 -25.73
N GLY A 75 12.29 20.47 -24.87
CA GLY A 75 12.16 19.02 -25.03
C GLY A 75 13.21 18.19 -24.30
N VAL A 76 14.14 18.80 -23.55
CA VAL A 76 15.02 18.06 -22.65
C VAL A 76 14.29 17.67 -21.37
N TRP A 77 14.62 16.49 -20.85
CA TRP A 77 14.08 15.99 -19.58
C TRP A 77 15.20 15.48 -18.68
N VAL A 78 14.94 15.53 -17.39
CA VAL A 78 15.74 14.90 -16.34
C VAL A 78 14.79 14.07 -15.49
N ALA A 79 15.15 12.82 -15.26
CA ALA A 79 14.46 11.93 -14.36
C ALA A 79 15.34 11.66 -13.13
N LEU A 80 14.75 11.62 -11.98
CA LEU A 80 15.41 11.31 -10.71
C LEU A 80 14.65 10.20 -9.98
N ASP A 81 15.42 9.34 -9.34
CA ASP A 81 14.90 8.24 -8.53
C ASP A 81 15.75 8.01 -7.29
N ASP A 82 15.24 7.21 -6.35
CA ASP A 82 15.92 6.77 -5.12
C ASP A 82 16.57 7.92 -4.32
N PHE A 83 15.76 8.93 -3.98
CA PHE A 83 16.22 10.03 -3.15
C PHE A 83 16.52 9.56 -1.73
N ARG A 84 17.73 9.85 -1.27
CA ARG A 84 18.17 9.57 0.08
C ARG A 84 18.71 10.83 0.74
N LEU A 85 18.31 11.06 1.97
CA LEU A 85 18.84 12.11 2.82
C LEU A 85 19.14 11.51 4.18
N VAL A 86 20.40 11.25 4.46
CA VAL A 86 20.84 10.56 5.68
C VAL A 86 21.84 11.42 6.45
N PRO A 87 21.81 11.41 7.80
CA PRO A 87 22.87 12.00 8.59
C PRO A 87 24.21 11.32 8.28
N THR A 88 25.25 12.11 7.99
CA THR A 88 26.58 11.56 7.67
C THR A 88 27.15 10.81 8.87
N GLY A 89 27.61 9.59 8.65
CA GLY A 89 28.17 8.71 9.69
C GLY A 89 27.16 7.80 10.39
N THR A 90 25.90 7.81 9.99
CA THR A 90 24.94 6.78 10.39
C THR A 90 24.92 5.66 9.36
N THR A 91 25.21 4.43 9.79
CA THR A 91 24.88 3.25 8.99
C THR A 91 23.38 3.08 9.06
N GLN A 92 22.63 3.72 8.17
CA GLN A 92 21.23 3.38 8.00
C GLN A 92 21.13 2.11 7.16
N THR A 93 20.46 1.11 7.68
CA THR A 93 19.77 0.12 6.88
C THR A 93 18.78 0.89 6.01
N SER A 94 19.14 1.09 4.77
CA SER A 94 18.33 1.84 3.82
C SER A 94 16.99 1.14 3.62
N THR A 95 15.91 1.84 3.89
CA THR A 95 14.63 1.48 3.30
C THR A 95 14.75 1.88 1.83
N LYS A 96 15.21 0.95 1.00
CA LYS A 96 15.29 1.15 -0.44
C LYS A 96 13.86 1.11 -0.98
N LEU A 97 13.30 2.24 -1.33
CA LEU A 97 12.06 2.32 -2.07
C LEU A 97 12.42 2.25 -3.56
N ASP A 98 12.64 1.05 -4.07
CA ASP A 98 12.69 0.85 -5.50
C ASP A 98 11.27 0.94 -6.04
N ALA A 99 10.95 2.04 -6.70
CA ALA A 99 9.72 2.17 -7.46
C ALA A 99 9.83 1.32 -8.72
N CYS A 100 9.67 0.02 -8.60
CA CYS A 100 9.38 -0.82 -9.74
C CYS A 100 7.95 -0.52 -10.18
N LEU A 101 7.79 0.21 -11.26
CA LEU A 101 6.54 0.23 -12.01
C LEU A 101 6.26 -1.20 -12.47
N ALA A 102 5.31 -1.86 -11.83
CA ALA A 102 4.82 -3.14 -12.29
C ALA A 102 4.13 -2.95 -13.64
N THR A 103 4.88 -3.04 -14.71
CA THR A 103 4.30 -3.24 -16.04
C THR A 103 3.84 -4.69 -16.12
N GLY A 104 2.60 -4.95 -15.69
CA GLY A 104 2.01 -6.27 -15.74
C GLY A 104 1.86 -6.73 -17.17
N THR A 105 2.63 -7.73 -17.58
CA THR A 105 2.33 -8.52 -18.77
C THR A 105 1.37 -9.62 -18.35
N VAL A 106 0.09 -9.47 -18.67
CA VAL A 106 -0.89 -10.52 -18.41
C VAL A 106 -0.81 -11.56 -19.52
N SER A 107 -0.39 -12.76 -19.17
CA SER A 107 -0.29 -13.88 -20.13
C SER A 107 -1.59 -14.69 -20.27
N ASN A 108 -2.75 -14.03 -20.27
CA ASN A 108 -3.97 -14.65 -20.79
C ASN A 108 -4.06 -14.30 -22.29
N ALA A 109 -4.01 -15.31 -23.12
CA ALA A 109 -3.95 -15.21 -24.59
C ALA A 109 -5.15 -14.48 -25.24
N SER A 110 -6.15 -14.03 -24.46
CA SER A 110 -7.36 -13.37 -24.94
C SER A 110 -7.40 -11.85 -24.72
N PHE A 111 -6.48 -11.26 -23.94
CA PHE A 111 -6.53 -9.84 -23.62
C PHE A 111 -5.16 -9.19 -23.77
N THR A 112 -5.01 -8.34 -24.76
CA THR A 112 -3.80 -7.55 -24.99
C THR A 112 -3.75 -6.26 -24.19
N ASP A 113 -4.90 -5.83 -23.62
CA ASP A 113 -5.06 -4.56 -22.91
C ASP A 113 -5.85 -4.77 -21.62
N ILE A 114 -5.20 -5.23 -20.55
CA ILE A 114 -5.77 -5.21 -19.20
C ILE A 114 -5.15 -4.04 -18.45
N SER A 115 -6.00 -3.18 -17.93
CA SER A 115 -5.62 -2.12 -17.01
C SER A 115 -6.50 -2.19 -15.75
N PHE A 116 -5.99 -1.71 -14.66
CA PHE A 116 -6.75 -1.52 -13.43
C PHE A 116 -6.43 -0.15 -12.84
N ALA A 117 -7.46 0.60 -12.56
CA ALA A 117 -7.37 1.97 -12.04
C ALA A 117 -7.65 2.04 -10.54
N GLY A 118 -8.08 0.94 -9.93
CA GLY A 118 -8.46 0.87 -8.53
C GLY A 118 -7.42 0.21 -7.63
N LYS A 119 -7.89 -0.24 -6.48
CA LYS A 119 -7.07 -0.96 -5.49
C LYS A 119 -6.49 -2.27 -6.02
N ALA A 120 -5.24 -2.55 -5.64
CA ALA A 120 -4.70 -3.90 -5.66
C ALA A 120 -4.43 -4.35 -4.22
N VAL A 121 -5.10 -5.39 -3.79
CA VAL A 121 -4.87 -6.03 -2.48
C VAL A 121 -4.18 -7.36 -2.74
N ILE A 122 -3.02 -7.59 -2.11
CA ILE A 122 -2.24 -8.80 -2.31
C ILE A 122 -2.04 -9.58 -1.00
N TRP A 123 -1.94 -10.89 -1.10
CA TRP A 123 -1.66 -11.79 0.03
C TRP A 123 -0.97 -13.08 -0.43
N ALA A 124 -0.40 -13.82 0.52
CA ALA A 124 0.12 -15.17 0.25
C ALA A 124 -1.01 -16.09 -0.22
N GLY A 125 -0.93 -16.51 -1.45
CA GLY A 125 -1.86 -17.45 -2.05
C GLY A 125 -1.52 -18.91 -1.75
N PRO A 126 -2.37 -19.86 -2.17
CA PRO A 126 -2.05 -21.28 -2.10
C PRO A 126 -0.88 -21.63 -3.03
N ASN A 127 -0.13 -22.69 -2.69
CA ASN A 127 0.95 -23.25 -3.53
C ASN A 127 2.07 -22.25 -3.87
N ASN A 128 2.46 -21.41 -2.91
CA ASN A 128 3.49 -20.37 -3.09
C ASN A 128 3.18 -19.41 -4.24
N THR A 129 1.95 -18.94 -4.33
CA THR A 129 1.56 -17.88 -5.23
C THR A 129 1.28 -16.60 -4.47
N VAL A 130 1.27 -15.47 -5.17
CA VAL A 130 0.69 -14.22 -4.68
C VAL A 130 -0.71 -14.11 -5.25
N SER A 131 -1.70 -14.09 -4.36
CA SER A 131 -3.10 -13.84 -4.71
C SER A 131 -3.40 -12.36 -4.67
N MET A 132 -4.26 -11.89 -5.57
CA MET A 132 -4.62 -10.48 -5.68
C MET A 132 -6.12 -10.31 -5.92
N ALA A 133 -6.68 -9.28 -5.27
CA ALA A 133 -7.98 -8.74 -5.63
C ALA A 133 -7.78 -7.34 -6.22
N LEU A 134 -8.17 -7.19 -7.48
CA LEU A 134 -8.04 -5.96 -8.25
C LEU A 134 -9.41 -5.28 -8.31
N ALA A 135 -9.47 -3.97 -8.10
CA ALA A 135 -10.68 -3.18 -8.34
C ALA A 135 -10.53 -2.34 -9.62
N ASP A 136 -11.65 -1.94 -10.21
CA ASP A 136 -11.71 -1.12 -11.43
C ASP A 136 -10.88 -1.68 -12.60
N VAL A 137 -11.20 -2.89 -13.01
CA VAL A 137 -10.48 -3.59 -14.08
C VAL A 137 -11.12 -3.28 -15.43
N SER A 138 -10.31 -2.91 -16.40
CA SER A 138 -10.72 -2.74 -17.79
C SER A 138 -9.97 -3.72 -18.69
N ALA A 139 -10.70 -4.40 -19.57
CA ALA A 139 -10.12 -5.34 -20.53
C ALA A 139 -10.97 -5.44 -21.80
N GLY A 140 -10.36 -5.37 -22.97
CA GLY A 140 -11.05 -5.49 -24.24
C GLY A 140 -12.18 -4.47 -24.44
N GLY A 141 -12.04 -3.26 -23.90
CA GLY A 141 -13.04 -2.18 -23.95
C GLY A 141 -14.23 -2.37 -23.01
N LYS A 142 -14.17 -3.35 -22.09
CA LYS A 142 -15.18 -3.58 -21.05
C LYS A 142 -14.61 -3.21 -19.69
N HIS A 143 -15.47 -2.74 -18.80
CA HIS A 143 -15.19 -2.44 -17.41
C HIS A 143 -15.79 -3.50 -16.49
N TYR A 144 -15.02 -3.87 -15.46
CA TYR A 144 -15.39 -4.85 -14.43
C TYR A 144 -15.12 -4.23 -13.06
N ALA A 145 -16.05 -4.37 -12.12
CA ALA A 145 -15.93 -3.80 -10.79
C ALA A 145 -14.70 -4.33 -10.02
N ASN A 146 -14.34 -5.58 -10.25
CA ASN A 146 -13.19 -6.22 -9.63
C ASN A 146 -12.81 -7.50 -10.38
N ALA A 147 -11.60 -8.01 -10.15
CA ALA A 147 -11.15 -9.31 -10.64
C ALA A 147 -10.16 -9.94 -9.66
N PHE A 148 -10.10 -11.26 -9.66
CA PHE A 148 -9.07 -12.03 -8.97
C PHE A 148 -7.90 -12.30 -9.90
N ALA A 149 -6.69 -12.16 -9.38
CA ALA A 149 -5.48 -12.45 -10.14
C ALA A 149 -4.47 -13.25 -9.31
N LEU A 150 -3.55 -13.89 -10.00
CA LEU A 150 -2.46 -14.67 -9.42
C LEU A 150 -1.13 -14.23 -10.01
N SER A 151 -0.10 -14.24 -9.18
CA SER A 151 1.29 -14.20 -9.59
C SER A 151 2.02 -15.42 -9.03
N ASN A 152 2.96 -15.95 -9.80
CA ASN A 152 3.96 -16.92 -9.34
C ASN A 152 5.35 -16.25 -9.23
N ASP A 153 5.39 -14.96 -9.26
CA ASP A 153 6.59 -14.19 -9.05
C ASP A 153 7.01 -14.27 -7.58
N MET A 154 8.22 -14.77 -7.35
CA MET A 154 8.81 -14.94 -6.03
C MET A 154 10.04 -14.06 -5.84
N ASN A 155 10.37 -13.24 -6.84
CA ASN A 155 11.50 -12.32 -6.83
C ASN A 155 11.03 -10.86 -7.01
N PRO A 156 10.73 -10.13 -5.95
CA PRO A 156 10.28 -8.75 -6.06
C PRO A 156 11.40 -7.76 -6.46
N ASP A 157 12.67 -8.21 -6.57
CA ASP A 157 13.81 -7.33 -6.89
C ASP A 157 13.84 -6.88 -8.35
N ASP A 158 13.23 -7.65 -9.26
CA ASP A 158 13.17 -7.37 -10.71
C ASP A 158 11.80 -6.86 -11.18
N GLY A 159 10.94 -6.48 -10.23
CA GLY A 159 9.58 -6.04 -10.44
C GLY A 159 8.56 -7.09 -10.05
N PHE A 160 7.30 -6.84 -10.37
CA PHE A 160 6.20 -7.74 -10.05
C PHE A 160 5.31 -7.92 -11.28
N TYR A 161 4.96 -9.16 -11.62
CA TYR A 161 4.08 -9.43 -12.75
C TYR A 161 2.87 -10.26 -12.37
N ILE A 162 1.77 -10.05 -13.09
CA ILE A 162 0.55 -10.83 -12.97
C ILE A 162 0.61 -12.00 -13.96
N ALA A 163 0.63 -13.21 -13.45
CA ALA A 163 0.69 -14.42 -14.29
C ALA A 163 -0.67 -14.78 -14.88
N GLN A 164 -1.75 -14.57 -14.12
CA GLN A 164 -3.10 -14.99 -14.52
C GLN A 164 -4.17 -14.07 -13.88
N VAL A 165 -5.19 -13.71 -14.67
CA VAL A 165 -6.41 -13.06 -14.17
C VAL A 165 -7.58 -14.02 -14.39
N SER A 166 -8.51 -14.08 -13.44
CA SER A 166 -9.69 -14.97 -13.44
C SER A 166 -9.31 -16.43 -13.78
N PRO A 167 -8.58 -17.12 -12.88
CA PRO A 167 -8.09 -18.48 -13.12
C PRO A 167 -9.20 -19.45 -13.53
N GLY A 168 -8.96 -20.21 -14.59
CA GLY A 168 -9.92 -21.20 -15.12
C GLY A 168 -11.02 -20.62 -16.01
N SER A 169 -10.90 -19.34 -16.39
CA SER A 169 -11.79 -18.67 -17.35
C SER A 169 -11.01 -18.17 -18.56
N ASP A 170 -11.68 -18.13 -19.72
CA ASP A 170 -11.12 -17.55 -20.95
C ASP A 170 -11.25 -16.01 -20.99
N GLY A 171 -11.86 -15.40 -19.97
CA GLY A 171 -12.09 -13.97 -19.85
C GLY A 171 -12.05 -13.47 -18.42
N ILE A 172 -12.27 -12.16 -18.24
CA ILE A 172 -12.40 -11.56 -16.92
C ILE A 172 -13.72 -11.97 -16.30
N VAL A 173 -13.64 -12.56 -15.11
CA VAL A 173 -14.79 -12.90 -14.27
C VAL A 173 -14.68 -12.07 -12.98
N PRO A 174 -15.65 -11.22 -12.68
CA PRO A 174 -15.67 -10.48 -11.43
C PRO A 174 -15.64 -11.41 -10.21
N ILE A 175 -14.89 -11.02 -9.19
CA ILE A 175 -14.95 -11.69 -7.88
C ILE A 175 -16.35 -11.57 -7.30
N LEU A 176 -16.94 -10.39 -7.45
CA LEU A 176 -18.23 -10.04 -6.91
C LEU A 176 -18.87 -8.92 -7.74
N GLU A 177 -20.04 -9.18 -8.29
CA GLU A 177 -20.87 -8.15 -8.91
C GLU A 177 -21.68 -7.40 -7.85
N PRO A 178 -21.85 -6.07 -7.98
CA PRO A 178 -22.77 -5.30 -7.17
C PRO A 178 -24.20 -5.84 -7.28
N SER A 179 -24.93 -5.91 -6.18
CA SER A 179 -26.30 -6.45 -6.15
C SER A 179 -27.34 -5.54 -6.78
N GLY A 180 -27.01 -4.27 -6.97
CA GLY A 180 -27.92 -3.26 -7.50
C GLY A 180 -28.86 -2.62 -6.46
N ASP A 181 -28.99 -3.18 -5.26
CA ASP A 181 -29.87 -2.68 -4.20
C ASP A 181 -29.19 -1.58 -3.35
N GLY A 182 -28.79 -0.47 -4.00
CA GLY A 182 -28.03 0.59 -3.37
C GLY A 182 -26.55 0.23 -3.16
N GLU A 183 -26.07 -0.89 -3.69
CA GLU A 183 -24.69 -1.27 -3.79
C GLU A 183 -24.14 -0.86 -5.16
N THR A 184 -23.40 0.23 -5.19
CA THR A 184 -22.85 0.78 -6.45
C THR A 184 -21.51 0.15 -6.83
N ALA A 185 -20.75 -0.32 -5.82
CA ALA A 185 -19.51 -1.07 -6.03
C ALA A 185 -19.24 -2.03 -4.87
N CYS A 186 -18.45 -3.04 -5.16
CA CYS A 186 -17.89 -3.96 -4.17
C CYS A 186 -16.36 -3.83 -4.21
N VAL A 187 -15.77 -3.25 -3.16
CA VAL A 187 -14.36 -2.89 -3.16
C VAL A 187 -13.57 -3.79 -2.20
N PRO A 188 -12.64 -4.62 -2.69
CA PRO A 188 -11.76 -5.40 -1.84
C PRO A 188 -10.88 -4.53 -0.95
N THR A 189 -10.62 -4.96 0.29
CA THR A 189 -9.77 -4.22 1.24
C THR A 189 -8.64 -5.06 1.81
N ALA A 190 -8.87 -6.37 2.00
CA ALA A 190 -7.88 -7.31 2.52
C ALA A 190 -8.08 -8.70 1.92
N GLY A 191 -7.03 -9.47 1.86
CA GLY A 191 -7.07 -10.88 1.46
C GLY A 191 -6.21 -11.74 2.39
N VAL A 192 -6.58 -13.02 2.53
CA VAL A 192 -5.82 -13.99 3.31
C VAL A 192 -6.12 -15.42 2.85
N THR A 193 -5.13 -16.31 2.97
CA THR A 193 -5.32 -17.75 2.81
C THR A 193 -5.19 -18.43 4.17
N VAL A 194 -6.23 -19.13 4.60
CA VAL A 194 -6.24 -19.86 5.87
C VAL A 194 -6.69 -21.29 5.60
N ASN A 195 -5.86 -22.26 5.97
CA ASN A 195 -6.13 -23.70 5.80
C ASN A 195 -6.53 -24.07 4.35
N GLY A 196 -5.86 -23.47 3.36
CA GLY A 196 -6.11 -23.71 1.94
C GLY A 196 -7.35 -23.02 1.36
N LYS A 197 -8.14 -22.36 2.19
CA LYS A 197 -9.29 -21.54 1.76
C LYS A 197 -8.89 -20.09 1.73
N GLN A 198 -9.24 -19.38 0.67
CA GLN A 198 -8.98 -17.94 0.55
C GLN A 198 -10.19 -17.13 1.02
N TYR A 199 -9.91 -16.01 1.67
CA TYR A 199 -10.91 -15.03 2.10
C TYR A 199 -10.53 -13.65 1.61
N ILE A 200 -11.52 -12.88 1.16
CA ILE A 200 -11.40 -11.46 0.82
C ILE A 200 -12.37 -10.69 1.68
N HIS A 201 -11.87 -9.68 2.39
CA HIS A 201 -12.70 -8.65 2.99
C HIS A 201 -13.00 -7.57 1.95
N TYR A 202 -14.25 -7.12 1.91
CA TYR A 202 -14.70 -6.06 1.01
C TYR A 202 -15.72 -5.16 1.69
N TYR A 203 -15.90 -3.97 1.18
CA TYR A 203 -17.05 -3.15 1.55
C TYR A 203 -18.01 -2.96 0.37
N SER A 204 -19.29 -2.93 0.71
CA SER A 204 -20.39 -2.60 -0.17
C SER A 204 -20.52 -1.08 -0.21
N PHE A 205 -19.96 -0.47 -1.27
CA PHE A 205 -19.97 0.97 -1.43
C PHE A 205 -21.39 1.49 -1.72
N LYS A 206 -21.79 2.55 -1.03
CA LYS A 206 -23.11 3.15 -1.16
C LYS A 206 -23.08 4.46 -1.93
N SER A 207 -22.32 5.44 -1.45
CA SER A 207 -22.25 6.77 -2.06
C SER A 207 -21.00 7.53 -1.62
N LEU A 208 -20.57 8.45 -2.48
CA LEU A 208 -19.65 9.53 -2.11
C LEU A 208 -20.45 10.64 -1.41
N ASP A 209 -19.80 11.38 -0.51
CA ASP A 209 -20.29 12.67 -0.08
C ASP A 209 -20.12 13.67 -1.24
N PRO A 210 -21.16 14.39 -1.66
CA PRO A 210 -21.05 15.33 -2.78
C PRO A 210 -20.20 16.57 -2.47
N GLU A 211 -19.97 16.86 -1.18
CA GLU A 211 -19.18 18.02 -0.72
C GLU A 211 -17.75 17.65 -0.35
N ASP A 212 -17.48 16.36 -0.06
CA ASP A 212 -16.16 15.85 0.33
C ASP A 212 -15.88 14.49 -0.33
N SER A 213 -15.03 14.48 -1.34
CA SER A 213 -14.65 13.26 -2.06
C SER A 213 -13.91 12.23 -1.23
N ASP A 214 -13.39 12.62 -0.07
CA ASP A 214 -12.71 11.71 0.88
C ASP A 214 -13.71 11.08 1.87
N ALA A 215 -14.91 11.64 1.99
CA ALA A 215 -16.01 11.08 2.76
C ALA A 215 -16.91 10.22 1.86
N TRP A 216 -17.04 8.95 2.22
CA TRP A 216 -17.94 8.01 1.54
C TRP A 216 -18.59 7.09 2.56
N THR A 217 -19.72 6.50 2.16
CA THR A 217 -20.50 5.60 3.00
C THR A 217 -20.57 4.20 2.42
N ALA A 218 -20.68 3.21 3.30
CA ALA A 218 -20.88 1.82 2.94
C ALA A 218 -22.24 1.32 3.46
N ASN A 219 -22.82 0.35 2.77
CA ASN A 219 -23.96 -0.37 3.27
C ASN A 219 -23.55 -1.33 4.41
N PHE A 220 -22.46 -2.05 4.19
CA PHE A 220 -21.82 -2.98 5.12
C PHE A 220 -20.42 -3.31 4.61
N SER A 221 -19.60 -3.95 5.43
CA SER A 221 -18.46 -4.72 4.97
C SER A 221 -18.70 -6.21 5.16
N GLY A 222 -17.97 -7.05 4.44
CA GLY A 222 -18.20 -8.48 4.48
C GLY A 222 -17.06 -9.32 3.98
N LEU A 223 -17.26 -10.63 3.99
CA LEU A 223 -16.29 -11.61 3.53
C LEU A 223 -16.78 -12.33 2.27
N LEU A 224 -15.83 -12.60 1.39
CA LEU A 224 -15.94 -13.60 0.33
C LEU A 224 -15.00 -14.76 0.64
N SER A 225 -15.32 -15.94 0.16
CA SER A 225 -14.43 -17.08 0.28
C SER A 225 -14.35 -17.90 -1.01
N SER A 226 -13.19 -18.50 -1.24
CA SER A 226 -12.91 -19.44 -2.33
C SER A 226 -12.16 -20.64 -1.78
N ALA A 227 -12.64 -21.84 -2.15
CA ALA A 227 -12.01 -23.11 -1.82
C ALA A 227 -11.36 -23.80 -3.05
N ASP A 228 -11.39 -23.16 -4.21
CA ASP A 228 -10.98 -23.71 -5.50
C ASP A 228 -9.83 -22.94 -6.18
N GLY A 229 -9.07 -22.17 -5.36
CA GLY A 229 -7.93 -21.41 -5.83
C GLY A 229 -8.30 -20.09 -6.52
N GLY A 230 -9.47 -19.52 -6.19
CA GLY A 230 -9.93 -18.24 -6.73
C GLY A 230 -10.72 -18.36 -8.04
N LYS A 231 -11.10 -19.57 -8.45
CA LYS A 231 -11.92 -19.78 -9.66
C LYS A 231 -13.37 -19.38 -9.44
N SER A 232 -13.88 -19.58 -8.22
CA SER A 232 -15.20 -19.13 -7.81
C SER A 232 -15.17 -18.53 -6.39
N TRP A 233 -16.09 -17.60 -6.14
CA TRP A 233 -16.18 -16.87 -4.89
C TRP A 233 -17.60 -16.93 -4.33
N THR A 234 -17.71 -17.12 -3.03
CA THR A 234 -18.99 -17.17 -2.30
C THR A 234 -19.08 -15.98 -1.35
N ARG A 235 -20.19 -15.26 -1.38
CA ARG A 235 -20.50 -14.18 -0.43
C ARG A 235 -20.92 -14.80 0.91
N GLU A 236 -20.15 -14.53 1.97
CA GLU A 236 -20.39 -15.08 3.30
C GLU A 236 -21.39 -14.19 4.05
N ILE A 237 -22.66 -14.58 4.05
CA ILE A 237 -23.75 -13.75 4.59
C ILE A 237 -23.69 -13.53 6.11
N ARG A 238 -23.03 -14.42 6.85
CA ARG A 238 -22.81 -14.29 8.31
C ARG A 238 -21.52 -13.51 8.64
N GLY A 239 -20.63 -13.31 7.66
CA GLY A 239 -19.39 -12.58 7.79
C GLY A 239 -19.58 -11.11 7.38
N ARG A 240 -20.44 -10.36 8.10
CA ARG A 240 -20.77 -8.96 7.80
C ARG A 240 -20.64 -8.08 9.03
N TRP A 241 -20.17 -6.85 8.80
CA TRP A 241 -20.07 -5.76 9.77
C TRP A 241 -20.86 -4.55 9.29
N SER A 242 -21.27 -3.71 10.22
CA SER A 242 -22.00 -2.47 9.92
C SER A 242 -21.19 -1.55 9.00
N GLY A 243 -21.83 -0.94 8.01
CA GLY A 243 -21.23 0.08 7.17
C GLY A 243 -20.96 1.41 7.89
N ALA A 244 -21.52 1.58 9.09
CA ALA A 244 -21.24 2.69 10.00
C ALA A 244 -20.35 2.30 11.19
N GLY A 245 -19.80 1.09 11.19
CA GLY A 245 -18.96 0.56 12.26
C GLY A 245 -17.46 0.64 11.95
N HIS A 246 -16.67 0.00 12.80
CA HIS A 246 -15.21 0.15 12.86
C HIS A 246 -14.41 -0.77 11.92
N PHE A 247 -15.09 -1.64 11.18
CA PHE A 247 -14.44 -2.63 10.31
C PHE A 247 -14.94 -2.53 8.86
N VAL A 248 -15.18 -1.31 8.39
CA VAL A 248 -15.61 -1.06 7.01
C VAL A 248 -14.46 -1.25 6.04
N GLN A 249 -13.28 -0.73 6.36
CA GLN A 249 -12.04 -1.06 5.69
C GLN A 249 -11.23 -1.99 6.60
N ALA A 250 -10.46 -2.90 6.01
CA ALA A 250 -9.68 -3.83 6.80
C ALA A 250 -8.32 -4.15 6.18
N ALA A 251 -7.41 -4.57 7.03
CA ALA A 251 -6.19 -5.30 6.69
C ALA A 251 -6.13 -6.60 7.48
N PHE A 252 -5.67 -7.69 6.86
CA PHE A 252 -5.47 -8.96 7.53
C PHE A 252 -4.01 -9.22 7.85
N TYR A 253 -3.79 -9.84 9.00
CA TYR A 253 -2.52 -10.46 9.35
C TYR A 253 -2.78 -11.85 9.96
N LEU A 254 -2.23 -12.89 9.35
CA LEU A 254 -2.32 -14.26 9.84
C LEU A 254 -1.06 -14.62 10.63
N SER A 255 -1.24 -14.91 11.92
CA SER A 255 -0.22 -15.55 12.76
C SER A 255 -0.47 -17.06 12.86
N ASP A 256 0.42 -17.77 13.55
CA ASP A 256 0.25 -19.21 13.80
C ASP A 256 -1.06 -19.56 14.55
N ARG A 257 -1.57 -18.65 15.35
CA ARG A 257 -2.72 -18.91 16.25
C ARG A 257 -3.98 -18.14 15.89
N TYR A 258 -3.82 -16.95 15.33
CA TYR A 258 -4.92 -16.02 15.10
C TYR A 258 -4.81 -15.38 13.70
N LEU A 259 -5.97 -15.19 13.10
CA LEU A 259 -6.16 -14.20 12.07
C LEU A 259 -6.58 -12.89 12.74
N TYR A 260 -5.79 -11.85 12.57
CA TYR A 260 -6.10 -10.49 13.00
C TYR A 260 -6.72 -9.71 11.84
N MET A 261 -7.71 -8.87 12.17
CA MET A 261 -8.31 -7.91 11.28
C MET A 261 -8.13 -6.52 11.90
N PHE A 262 -7.33 -5.69 11.25
CA PHE A 262 -7.20 -4.28 11.60
C PHE A 262 -8.24 -3.52 10.80
N GLY A 263 -9.07 -2.71 11.47
CA GLY A 263 -10.22 -2.07 10.87
C GLY A 263 -10.21 -0.57 11.03
N SER A 264 -10.90 0.10 10.12
CA SER A 264 -11.25 1.52 10.23
C SER A 264 -12.67 1.78 9.73
N ASP A 265 -13.19 2.94 10.06
CA ASP A 265 -14.49 3.42 9.60
C ASP A 265 -14.50 3.63 8.07
N ALA A 266 -15.64 3.99 7.50
CA ALA A 266 -15.74 4.41 6.11
C ALA A 266 -15.06 5.77 5.89
N GLY A 267 -14.48 5.99 4.70
CA GLY A 267 -13.78 7.23 4.34
C GLY A 267 -12.29 7.02 4.04
N ARG A 268 -11.65 8.03 3.45
CA ARG A 268 -10.22 7.99 3.10
C ARG A 268 -9.30 8.56 4.16
N SER A 269 -9.84 9.19 5.20
CA SER A 269 -9.09 9.83 6.27
C SER A 269 -9.79 9.56 7.60
N THR A 270 -9.66 8.31 8.07
CA THR A 270 -10.32 7.89 9.30
C THR A 270 -9.38 8.05 10.50
N PRO A 271 -9.87 8.68 11.59
CA PRO A 271 -8.97 9.08 12.69
C PRO A 271 -8.56 7.92 13.59
N LYS A 272 -9.20 6.75 13.48
CA LYS A 272 -9.03 5.65 14.42
C LYS A 272 -8.83 4.32 13.70
N ILE A 273 -7.96 3.49 14.27
CA ILE A 273 -7.74 2.12 13.83
C ILE A 273 -8.06 1.19 15.00
N TYR A 274 -8.72 0.08 14.69
CA TYR A 274 -9.21 -0.92 15.62
C TYR A 274 -8.63 -2.28 15.30
N VAL A 275 -8.73 -3.25 16.20
CA VAL A 275 -8.30 -4.61 15.94
C VAL A 275 -9.30 -5.64 16.44
N ALA A 276 -9.54 -6.64 15.60
CA ALA A 276 -10.28 -7.86 15.93
C ALA A 276 -9.40 -9.07 15.66
N ARG A 277 -9.73 -10.22 16.24
CA ARG A 277 -9.08 -11.49 15.96
C ARG A 277 -10.04 -12.66 16.04
N ILE A 278 -9.68 -13.72 15.33
CA ILE A 278 -10.32 -15.03 15.44
C ILE A 278 -9.22 -16.09 15.44
N LYS A 279 -9.46 -17.25 16.08
CA LYS A 279 -8.53 -18.37 15.94
C LYS A 279 -8.40 -18.80 14.49
N SER A 280 -7.17 -19.11 14.04
CA SER A 280 -6.90 -19.52 12.66
C SER A 280 -7.60 -20.82 12.23
N ASP A 281 -8.02 -21.64 13.19
CA ASP A 281 -8.82 -22.86 13.01
C ASP A 281 -10.34 -22.64 13.23
N GLY A 282 -10.76 -21.40 13.50
CA GLY A 282 -12.16 -21.03 13.74
C GLY A 282 -12.96 -20.82 12.45
N ASP A 283 -14.28 -20.65 12.60
CA ASP A 283 -15.17 -20.29 11.50
C ASP A 283 -15.06 -18.78 11.20
N ILE A 284 -14.10 -18.43 10.34
CA ILE A 284 -13.77 -17.05 9.92
C ILE A 284 -14.98 -16.37 9.27
N ALA A 285 -15.82 -17.13 8.56
CA ALA A 285 -16.93 -16.65 7.78
C ALA A 285 -18.14 -16.17 8.64
N THR A 286 -18.03 -16.19 9.95
CA THR A 286 -19.11 -15.77 10.86
C THR A 286 -18.61 -14.63 11.78
N ALA A 287 -19.12 -13.42 11.58
CA ALA A 287 -18.68 -12.22 12.31
C ALA A 287 -18.86 -12.35 13.84
N ALA A 288 -19.89 -13.05 14.29
CA ALA A 288 -20.14 -13.30 15.72
C ALA A 288 -19.05 -14.16 16.41
N ASN A 289 -18.19 -14.84 15.66
CA ASN A 289 -17.09 -15.65 16.21
C ASN A 289 -15.81 -14.85 16.45
N TRP A 290 -15.75 -13.62 15.93
CA TRP A 290 -14.61 -12.74 16.12
C TRP A 290 -14.62 -12.11 17.52
N THR A 291 -13.44 -11.81 18.03
CA THR A 291 -13.25 -11.07 19.28
C THR A 291 -12.60 -9.73 18.96
N TYR A 292 -13.01 -8.70 19.68
CA TYR A 292 -12.67 -7.30 19.47
C TYR A 292 -11.91 -6.77 20.67
N TRP A 293 -10.86 -6.02 20.47
CA TRP A 293 -10.07 -5.42 21.55
C TRP A 293 -10.77 -4.19 22.10
N ASP A 294 -11.19 -4.20 23.37
CA ASP A 294 -11.90 -3.09 24.02
C ASP A 294 -10.99 -2.06 24.71
N GLY A 295 -9.66 -2.23 24.57
CA GLY A 295 -8.65 -1.44 25.26
C GLY A 295 -8.06 -2.14 26.48
N THR A 296 -8.66 -3.26 26.92
CA THR A 296 -8.25 -4.04 28.09
C THR A 296 -8.30 -5.54 27.82
N ASP A 297 -9.40 -6.01 27.23
CA ASP A 297 -9.65 -7.42 26.97
C ASP A 297 -10.22 -7.65 25.55
N TRP A 298 -10.25 -8.94 25.16
CA TRP A 298 -10.84 -9.38 23.90
C TRP A 298 -12.30 -9.78 24.11
N VAL A 299 -13.24 -8.94 23.66
CA VAL A 299 -14.70 -9.12 23.78
C VAL A 299 -15.24 -9.90 22.59
N ALA A 300 -16.04 -10.93 22.83
CA ALA A 300 -16.59 -11.78 21.77
C ALA A 300 -17.86 -11.19 21.15
N GLY A 301 -17.92 -11.21 19.81
CA GLY A 301 -19.15 -11.01 19.03
C GLY A 301 -19.69 -9.58 18.98
N ASP A 302 -19.01 -8.61 19.58
CA ASP A 302 -19.46 -7.21 19.62
C ASP A 302 -18.43 -6.26 18.98
N PRO A 303 -18.54 -5.97 17.68
CA PRO A 303 -17.62 -5.07 17.00
C PRO A 303 -17.67 -3.61 17.49
N GLU A 304 -18.76 -3.18 18.09
CA GLU A 304 -18.90 -1.82 18.62
C GLU A 304 -18.18 -1.64 19.98
N SER A 305 -17.82 -2.74 20.63
CA SER A 305 -16.97 -2.71 21.84
C SER A 305 -15.50 -2.37 21.53
N ALA A 306 -15.09 -2.40 20.24
CA ALA A 306 -13.71 -2.18 19.88
C ALA A 306 -13.20 -0.79 20.27
N ALA A 307 -12.09 -0.75 21.01
CA ALA A 307 -11.37 0.49 21.31
C ALA A 307 -10.28 0.74 20.27
N ALA A 308 -10.02 2.02 20.01
CA ALA A 308 -8.95 2.40 19.08
C ALA A 308 -7.58 1.99 19.64
N ILE A 309 -6.80 1.29 18.82
CA ILE A 309 -5.42 0.90 19.14
C ILE A 309 -4.41 1.99 18.76
N THR A 310 -4.78 2.86 17.82
CA THR A 310 -3.98 4.02 17.43
C THR A 310 -4.85 5.07 16.76
N TYR A 311 -4.31 6.28 16.66
CA TYR A 311 -4.95 7.43 16.04
C TYR A 311 -4.07 7.90 14.87
N GLY A 312 -4.70 8.13 13.74
CA GLY A 312 -4.05 8.67 12.53
C GLY A 312 -5.12 8.86 11.46
N ASN A 313 -4.89 9.74 10.53
CA ASN A 313 -5.79 9.92 9.40
C ASN A 313 -5.46 8.85 8.35
N ALA A 314 -5.81 7.59 8.67
CA ALA A 314 -5.52 6.46 7.82
C ALA A 314 -6.56 6.32 6.70
N SER A 315 -6.09 6.01 5.52
CA SER A 315 -6.89 5.46 4.43
C SER A 315 -6.74 3.93 4.40
N GLU A 316 -6.64 3.37 3.23
CA GLU A 316 -6.35 1.95 3.03
C GLU A 316 -5.03 1.58 3.70
N MET A 317 -5.01 0.45 4.37
CA MET A 317 -3.85 0.00 5.13
C MET A 317 -3.47 -1.44 4.80
N CYS A 318 -2.22 -1.79 5.05
CA CYS A 318 -1.78 -3.17 5.18
C CYS A 318 -1.01 -3.36 6.49
N VAL A 319 -1.03 -4.58 7.01
CA VAL A 319 -0.32 -4.94 8.24
C VAL A 319 0.45 -6.23 8.02
N THR A 320 1.67 -6.27 8.52
CA THR A 320 2.53 -7.45 8.50
C THR A 320 3.35 -7.53 9.77
N TYR A 321 4.03 -8.66 9.97
CA TYR A 321 4.99 -8.84 11.06
C TYR A 321 6.40 -9.02 10.48
N ASN A 322 7.30 -8.13 10.86
CA ASN A 322 8.71 -8.27 10.54
C ASN A 322 9.39 -9.14 11.60
N ALA A 323 9.75 -10.37 11.23
CA ALA A 323 10.34 -11.33 12.15
C ALA A 323 11.77 -10.95 12.58
N ALA A 324 12.55 -10.28 11.71
CA ALA A 324 13.89 -9.83 12.03
C ALA A 324 13.90 -8.79 13.14
N HIS A 325 12.96 -7.87 13.09
CA HIS A 325 12.82 -6.80 14.09
C HIS A 325 11.80 -7.12 15.20
N LYS A 326 11.08 -8.23 15.09
CA LYS A 326 10.02 -8.65 16.04
C LYS A 326 8.97 -7.57 16.26
N ARG A 327 8.54 -6.92 15.15
CA ARG A 327 7.58 -5.82 15.18
C ARG A 327 6.46 -6.06 14.17
N TYR A 328 5.25 -5.71 14.58
CA TYR A 328 4.15 -5.49 13.64
C TYR A 328 4.37 -4.17 12.94
N ILE A 329 4.17 -4.14 11.65
CA ILE A 329 4.33 -2.96 10.80
C ILE A 329 2.99 -2.71 10.10
N MET A 330 2.45 -1.52 10.26
CA MET A 330 1.26 -1.03 9.59
C MET A 330 1.66 0.06 8.61
N VAL A 331 1.28 -0.07 7.35
CA VAL A 331 1.54 0.93 6.31
C VAL A 331 0.22 1.44 5.75
N TYR A 332 0.11 2.74 5.57
CA TYR A 332 -1.06 3.38 5.00
C TYR A 332 -0.70 4.75 4.39
N ARG A 333 -1.60 5.29 3.57
CA ARG A 333 -1.52 6.69 3.17
C ARG A 333 -2.07 7.56 4.28
N SER A 334 -1.28 8.49 4.77
CA SER A 334 -1.72 9.45 5.80
C SER A 334 -2.47 10.62 5.18
N GLY A 335 -3.70 10.84 5.61
CA GLY A 335 -4.46 12.04 5.26
C GLY A 335 -3.86 13.33 5.82
N THR A 336 -2.95 13.23 6.80
CA THR A 336 -2.25 14.39 7.38
C THR A 336 -1.06 14.83 6.54
N THR A 337 -0.22 13.87 6.10
CA THR A 337 1.01 14.16 5.35
C THR A 337 0.83 14.04 3.84
N GLY A 338 -0.23 13.38 3.38
CA GLY A 338 -0.47 13.03 1.98
C GLY A 338 0.45 11.92 1.46
N GLY A 339 1.42 11.46 2.26
CA GLY A 339 2.40 10.45 1.88
C GLY A 339 2.11 9.07 2.46
N LEU A 340 2.92 8.09 2.05
CA LEU A 340 2.97 6.79 2.68
C LEU A 340 3.71 6.89 4.00
N VAL A 341 3.09 6.35 5.05
CA VAL A 341 3.68 6.30 6.39
C VAL A 341 3.61 4.88 6.93
N TYR A 342 4.45 4.59 7.91
CA TYR A 342 4.32 3.38 8.70
C TYR A 342 4.28 3.67 10.19
N ARG A 343 3.71 2.73 10.93
CA ARG A 343 3.77 2.60 12.37
C ARG A 343 4.24 1.21 12.73
N ASP A 344 4.82 1.05 13.90
CA ASP A 344 5.24 -0.24 14.40
C ASP A 344 4.82 -0.46 15.84
N ALA A 345 4.57 -1.72 16.20
CA ALA A 345 4.17 -2.13 17.55
C ALA A 345 4.78 -3.48 17.94
N GLY A 346 4.84 -3.75 19.24
CA GLY A 346 5.26 -5.05 19.79
C GLY A 346 4.17 -6.11 19.78
N SER A 347 2.90 -5.70 19.78
CA SER A 347 1.72 -6.57 19.70
C SER A 347 0.64 -5.95 18.83
N PRO A 348 -0.32 -6.71 18.29
CA PRO A 348 -1.38 -6.19 17.42
C PRO A 348 -2.26 -5.13 18.10
N GLU A 349 -2.54 -5.31 19.39
CA GLU A 349 -3.40 -4.45 20.21
C GLU A 349 -2.65 -3.33 20.92
N GLY A 350 -1.30 -3.35 20.96
CA GLY A 350 -0.54 -2.45 21.84
C GLY A 350 0.30 -1.40 21.14
N ASP A 351 0.65 -0.42 21.92
CA ASP A 351 1.56 0.72 21.75
C ASP A 351 2.15 0.94 20.34
N TRP A 352 1.30 1.33 19.41
CA TRP A 352 1.72 1.70 18.06
C TRP A 352 2.51 3.01 18.08
N SER A 353 3.67 3.03 17.45
CA SER A 353 4.51 4.23 17.33
C SER A 353 3.77 5.38 16.65
N GLY A 354 4.30 6.59 16.74
CA GLY A 354 3.89 7.71 15.87
C GLY A 354 4.13 7.38 14.39
N GLU A 355 3.48 8.13 13.50
CA GLU A 355 3.69 8.02 12.05
C GLU A 355 5.15 8.30 11.70
N LYS A 356 5.72 7.43 10.88
CA LYS A 356 7.04 7.57 10.29
C LYS A 356 6.89 7.61 8.77
N LEU A 357 7.41 8.64 8.15
CA LEU A 357 7.31 8.82 6.70
C LEU A 357 8.13 7.77 5.97
N LEU A 358 7.52 7.07 5.02
CA LEU A 358 8.18 6.20 4.06
C LEU A 358 8.48 6.94 2.76
N ALA A 359 7.46 7.57 2.19
CA ALA A 359 7.59 8.32 0.95
C ALA A 359 6.55 9.43 0.87
N LEU A 360 6.93 10.57 0.31
CA LEU A 360 6.00 11.64 -0.01
C LEU A 360 5.29 11.35 -1.33
N ASP A 361 3.98 11.63 -1.34
CA ASP A 361 3.19 11.59 -2.56
C ASP A 361 3.69 12.66 -3.54
N ASN A 362 3.90 12.28 -4.78
CA ASN A 362 4.25 13.23 -5.82
C ASN A 362 2.97 13.82 -6.41
N ALA A 363 2.63 15.03 -6.01
CA ALA A 363 1.41 15.74 -6.42
C ALA A 363 1.21 15.87 -7.95
N ASN A 364 2.23 15.58 -8.75
CA ASN A 364 2.17 15.66 -10.21
C ASN A 364 1.81 14.33 -10.91
N GLN A 365 1.67 13.24 -10.14
CA GLN A 365 1.45 11.89 -10.71
C GLN A 365 0.17 11.20 -10.21
N GLY A 366 -0.75 11.93 -9.58
CA GLY A 366 -1.89 11.33 -8.88
C GLY A 366 -1.47 10.68 -7.54
N GLY A 367 -2.39 10.65 -6.59
CA GLY A 367 -2.07 10.21 -5.23
C GLY A 367 -1.78 8.72 -5.13
N TRP A 368 -0.86 8.31 -4.27
CA TRP A 368 -0.69 6.92 -3.89
C TRP A 368 -1.83 6.46 -2.97
N PHE A 369 -2.27 5.23 -3.16
CA PHE A 369 -3.31 4.62 -2.34
C PHE A 369 -3.14 3.11 -2.26
N SER A 370 -3.85 2.47 -1.33
CA SER A 370 -3.92 1.01 -1.16
C SER A 370 -2.54 0.32 -1.11
N PRO A 371 -1.66 0.67 -0.17
CA PRO A 371 -0.43 -0.06 -0.01
C PRO A 371 -0.71 -1.50 0.38
N SER A 372 0.03 -2.44 -0.21
CA SER A 372 0.00 -3.84 0.15
C SER A 372 1.42 -4.38 0.31
N VAL A 373 1.69 -5.08 1.42
CA VAL A 373 2.98 -5.73 1.63
C VAL A 373 3.07 -6.95 0.74
N TYR A 374 4.19 -7.10 0.04
CA TYR A 374 4.50 -8.32 -0.68
C TYR A 374 4.69 -9.48 0.32
N PRO A 375 3.90 -10.56 0.22
CA PRO A 375 3.75 -11.53 1.30
C PRO A 375 5.00 -12.39 1.58
N TYR A 376 5.92 -12.45 0.64
CA TYR A 376 7.17 -13.22 0.77
C TYR A 376 8.39 -12.34 1.03
N SER A 377 8.19 -11.11 1.49
CA SER A 377 9.26 -10.26 2.01
C SER A 377 10.00 -10.97 3.16
N SER A 378 11.31 -10.96 3.13
CA SER A 378 12.13 -11.64 4.15
C SER A 378 13.33 -10.80 4.57
N GLY A 379 13.83 -11.04 5.79
CA GLY A 379 14.98 -10.34 6.35
C GLY A 379 14.68 -8.88 6.67
N ASP A 380 15.63 -8.01 6.33
CA ASP A 380 15.54 -6.57 6.61
C ASP A 380 14.81 -5.79 5.52
N ASN A 381 14.55 -6.42 4.37
CA ASN A 381 13.84 -5.80 3.26
C ASN A 381 12.35 -6.12 3.32
N MET A 382 11.52 -5.10 3.13
CA MET A 382 10.09 -5.21 2.96
C MET A 382 9.69 -4.57 1.64
N TYR A 383 9.00 -5.32 0.80
CA TYR A 383 8.52 -4.87 -0.49
C TYR A 383 7.05 -4.51 -0.40
N PHE A 384 6.68 -3.41 -1.02
CA PHE A 384 5.31 -2.92 -1.05
C PHE A 384 4.85 -2.73 -2.49
N ILE A 385 3.61 -3.04 -2.74
CA ILE A 385 2.90 -2.61 -3.95
C ILE A 385 2.00 -1.46 -3.54
N VAL A 386 2.01 -0.40 -4.31
CA VAL A 386 1.19 0.79 -4.09
C VAL A 386 0.44 1.08 -5.37
N SER A 387 -0.85 1.34 -5.27
CA SER A 387 -1.63 1.82 -6.41
C SER A 387 -1.42 3.32 -6.58
N GLN A 388 -1.41 3.78 -7.83
CA GLN A 388 -1.28 5.18 -8.21
C GLN A 388 -2.36 5.52 -9.25
N LEU A 389 -2.99 6.69 -9.10
CA LEU A 389 -3.98 7.21 -10.07
C LEU A 389 -3.29 7.95 -11.20
#